data_6bab5cd31561426d768a19c55588c902
#
_entry.id   6bab5cd31561426d768a19c55588c902
#
_cell.length_a   1.000
_cell.length_b   1.000
_cell.length_c   1.000
_cell.angle_alpha   90.00
_cell.angle_beta   90.00
_cell.angle_gamma   90.00
#
_symmetry.space_group_name_H-M   'P 1'
#
loop_
_entity.id
_entity.type
_entity.pdbx_description
1 polymer ?
#
loop_
_entity_poly.entity_id
_entity_poly.type
_entity_poly.pdbx_seq_one_letter_code
_entity_poly.pdbx_strand_id
1 'polypeptide(L)'
;MITNVRGKIIKIGIDWMDIDLGPIALRINVPNSSISALVKTSDTVTLFTPLPVRYDSMTLYGFESDESRASFESLISINGVGPRLGLAVMSMFSVNDLMHAVNTGDQLAFSRVPGVGKKTAGRIILELKGQLAKDFTESELGDSPSEVLEALTALGYSSNEAREAVRLSATESDLPLEERVRAALEHLSG
;
A
#
# COMPACT_ATOMS: atom_id res chain seq x y z
N MET A 1 4.31 0.29 18.19
CA MET A 1 3.49 0.13 16.97
C MET A 1 3.00 -1.31 16.92
N ILE A 2 1.71 -1.56 16.64
CA ILE A 2 1.16 -2.93 16.52
C ILE A 2 1.15 -3.25 15.02
N THR A 3 1.89 -4.28 14.60
CA THR A 3 2.04 -4.64 13.18
C THR A 3 1.12 -5.79 12.79
N ASN A 4 0.90 -6.72 13.71
CA ASN A 4 -0.05 -7.81 13.56
C ASN A 4 -0.62 -8.22 14.92
N VAL A 5 -1.76 -8.88 14.88
CA VAL A 5 -2.45 -9.46 16.06
C VAL A 5 -2.80 -10.89 15.73
N ARG A 6 -2.39 -11.83 16.60
CA ARG A 6 -2.75 -13.23 16.50
C ARG A 6 -3.46 -13.67 17.78
N GLY A 7 -4.68 -14.17 17.66
CA GLY A 7 -5.46 -14.59 18.81
C GLY A 7 -6.76 -15.29 18.42
N LYS A 8 -7.53 -15.65 19.45
CA LYS A 8 -8.81 -16.35 19.30
C LYS A 8 -9.95 -15.34 19.10
N ILE A 9 -10.84 -15.61 18.16
CA ILE A 9 -12.06 -14.81 17.97
C ILE A 9 -13.02 -15.12 19.13
N ILE A 10 -13.42 -14.09 19.89
CA ILE A 10 -14.37 -14.22 20.98
C ILE A 10 -15.72 -13.53 20.70
N LYS A 11 -15.73 -12.54 19.79
CA LYS A 11 -16.95 -11.86 19.39
C LYS A 11 -16.81 -11.30 17.96
N ILE A 12 -17.93 -11.26 17.25
CA ILE A 12 -17.98 -10.78 15.87
C ILE A 12 -19.11 -9.76 15.75
N GLY A 13 -18.83 -8.64 15.10
CA GLY A 13 -19.79 -7.63 14.67
C GLY A 13 -19.97 -7.62 13.16
N ILE A 14 -20.51 -6.53 12.63
CA ILE A 14 -20.73 -6.36 11.18
C ILE A 14 -19.42 -6.04 10.46
N ASP A 15 -18.57 -5.22 11.09
CA ASP A 15 -17.32 -4.67 10.54
C ASP A 15 -16.19 -4.67 11.58
N TRP A 16 -16.31 -5.50 12.61
CA TRP A 16 -15.31 -5.64 13.67
C TRP A 16 -15.34 -7.04 14.30
N MET A 17 -14.26 -7.41 14.96
CA MET A 17 -14.17 -8.58 15.82
C MET A 17 -13.34 -8.29 17.06
N ASP A 18 -13.67 -8.97 18.16
CA ASP A 18 -12.88 -8.97 19.38
C ASP A 18 -11.97 -10.20 19.37
N ILE A 19 -10.68 -9.97 19.51
CA ILE A 19 -9.63 -11.00 19.49
C ILE A 19 -9.02 -11.11 20.89
N ASP A 20 -9.10 -12.31 21.46
CA ASP A 20 -8.48 -12.67 22.73
C ASP A 20 -6.99 -12.98 22.53
N LEU A 21 -6.14 -12.25 23.23
CA LEU A 21 -4.69 -12.42 23.26
C LEU A 21 -4.19 -13.05 24.57
N GLY A 22 -5.09 -13.54 25.40
CA GLY A 22 -4.82 -14.05 26.74
C GLY A 22 -5.07 -12.98 27.81
N PRO A 23 -4.08 -12.15 28.18
CA PRO A 23 -4.28 -11.15 29.26
C PRO A 23 -5.16 -9.97 28.85
N ILE A 24 -5.35 -9.72 27.56
CA ILE A 24 -6.19 -8.65 27.01
C ILE A 24 -6.96 -9.14 25.79
N ALA A 25 -8.08 -8.48 25.50
CA ALA A 25 -8.80 -8.63 24.23
C ALA A 25 -8.81 -7.28 23.48
N LEU A 26 -8.63 -7.33 22.18
CA LEU A 26 -8.62 -6.14 21.32
C LEU A 26 -9.80 -6.17 20.37
N ARG A 27 -10.48 -5.02 20.25
CA ARG A 27 -11.45 -4.79 19.18
C ARG A 27 -10.72 -4.30 17.94
N ILE A 28 -10.91 -5.01 16.83
CA ILE A 28 -10.28 -4.74 15.55
C ILE A 28 -11.38 -4.57 14.51
N ASN A 29 -11.36 -3.44 13.81
CA ASN A 29 -12.27 -3.22 12.68
C ASN A 29 -11.70 -3.94 11.45
N VAL A 30 -12.53 -4.69 10.76
CA VAL A 30 -12.16 -5.52 9.61
C VAL A 30 -13.13 -5.28 8.45
N PRO A 31 -12.70 -5.46 7.20
CA PRO A 31 -13.62 -5.44 6.07
C PRO A 31 -14.73 -6.47 6.28
N ASN A 32 -15.97 -6.08 6.04
CA ASN A 32 -17.13 -6.98 6.19
C ASN A 32 -17.00 -8.25 5.33
N SER A 33 -16.44 -8.12 4.13
CA SER A 33 -16.18 -9.24 3.22
C SER A 33 -15.24 -10.29 3.81
N SER A 34 -14.24 -9.87 4.63
CA SER A 34 -13.23 -10.76 5.22
C SER A 34 -13.77 -11.58 6.40
N ILE A 35 -14.82 -11.11 7.08
CA ILE A 35 -15.35 -11.78 8.30
C ILE A 35 -15.74 -13.22 8.03
N SER A 36 -16.47 -13.46 6.94
CA SER A 36 -16.95 -14.80 6.59
C SER A 36 -15.82 -15.78 6.26
N ALA A 37 -14.75 -15.32 5.69
CA ALA A 37 -13.56 -16.12 5.37
C ALA A 37 -12.77 -16.43 6.64
N LEU A 38 -12.51 -15.43 7.47
CA LEU A 38 -11.77 -15.57 8.72
C LEU A 38 -12.43 -16.54 9.71
N VAL A 39 -13.75 -16.48 9.85
CA VAL A 39 -14.52 -17.34 10.76
C VAL A 39 -14.54 -18.80 10.30
N LYS A 40 -14.56 -19.05 8.99
CA LYS A 40 -14.59 -20.42 8.45
C LYS A 40 -13.26 -21.15 8.58
N THR A 41 -12.16 -20.41 8.68
CA THR A 41 -10.81 -20.99 8.55
C THR A 41 -10.29 -21.51 9.89
N SER A 42 -10.54 -20.82 11.00
CA SER A 42 -10.04 -21.22 12.34
C SER A 42 -10.64 -20.37 13.44
N ASP A 43 -10.67 -20.93 14.68
CA ASP A 43 -10.95 -20.15 15.89
C ASP A 43 -9.85 -19.12 16.21
N THR A 44 -8.64 -19.31 15.65
CA THR A 44 -7.49 -18.40 15.82
C THR A 44 -7.16 -17.74 14.49
N VAL A 45 -7.07 -16.42 14.49
CA VAL A 45 -6.76 -15.61 13.31
C VAL A 45 -5.48 -14.83 13.52
N THR A 46 -4.80 -14.55 12.40
CA THR A 46 -3.72 -13.57 12.34
C THR A 46 -4.18 -12.43 11.44
N LEU A 47 -4.15 -11.21 11.97
CA LEU A 47 -4.53 -10.00 11.26
C LEU A 47 -3.34 -9.04 11.18
N PHE A 48 -3.07 -8.52 10.01
CA PHE A 48 -2.14 -7.41 9.82
C PHE A 48 -2.85 -6.11 10.20
N THR A 49 -2.25 -5.35 11.14
CA THR A 49 -2.97 -4.28 11.83
C THR A 49 -2.30 -2.92 11.65
N PRO A 50 -2.79 -2.05 10.77
CA PRO A 50 -2.45 -0.64 10.82
C PRO A 50 -3.13 0.02 12.03
N LEU A 51 -2.39 0.91 12.69
CA LEU A 51 -2.89 1.71 13.80
C LEU A 51 -2.81 3.19 13.44
N PRO A 52 -3.77 3.74 12.69
CA PRO A 52 -3.83 5.17 12.46
C PRO A 52 -4.15 5.88 13.79
N VAL A 53 -3.15 6.58 14.31
CA VAL A 53 -3.29 7.38 15.54
C VAL A 53 -3.83 8.75 15.15
N ARG A 54 -4.95 9.17 15.73
CA ARG A 54 -5.50 10.51 15.66
C ARG A 54 -5.45 11.16 17.03
N TYR A 55 -5.63 12.47 17.08
CA TYR A 55 -5.50 13.28 18.30
C TYR A 55 -6.36 12.79 19.48
N ASP A 56 -7.52 12.18 19.19
CA ASP A 56 -8.55 11.80 20.13
C ASP A 56 -8.93 10.31 20.11
N SER A 57 -8.34 9.52 19.20
CA SER A 57 -8.72 8.12 19.05
C SER A 57 -7.60 7.24 18.51
N MET A 58 -7.49 6.05 19.07
CA MET A 58 -6.67 4.95 18.60
C MET A 58 -7.61 3.83 18.17
N THR A 59 -7.65 3.54 16.88
CA THR A 59 -8.52 2.51 16.32
C THR A 59 -7.70 1.49 15.55
N LEU A 60 -7.78 0.22 15.95
CA LEU A 60 -7.14 -0.88 15.24
C LEU A 60 -8.01 -1.30 14.04
N TYR A 61 -7.35 -1.45 12.92
CA TYR A 61 -7.92 -2.09 11.73
C TYR A 61 -7.17 -3.39 11.49
N GLY A 62 -7.82 -4.39 10.87
CA GLY A 62 -7.22 -5.69 10.66
C GLY A 62 -7.52 -6.21 9.26
N PHE A 63 -6.51 -6.81 8.66
CA PHE A 63 -6.56 -7.37 7.31
C PHE A 63 -5.94 -8.76 7.29
N GLU A 64 -6.41 -9.63 6.42
CA GLU A 64 -5.96 -11.01 6.30
C GLU A 64 -4.60 -11.16 5.59
N SER A 65 -4.16 -10.12 4.87
CA SER A 65 -2.86 -10.08 4.21
C SER A 65 -2.18 -8.72 4.36
N ASP A 66 -0.86 -8.69 4.18
CA ASP A 66 -0.08 -7.46 4.19
C ASP A 66 -0.42 -6.56 3.00
N GLU A 67 -0.74 -7.16 1.84
CA GLU A 67 -1.18 -6.44 0.64
C GLU A 67 -2.51 -5.69 0.88
N SER A 68 -3.48 -6.33 1.57
CA SER A 68 -4.74 -5.69 1.93
C SER A 68 -4.52 -4.55 2.93
N ARG A 69 -3.60 -4.71 3.89
CA ARG A 69 -3.19 -3.67 4.82
C ARG A 69 -2.57 -2.48 4.09
N ALA A 70 -1.61 -2.75 3.19
CA ALA A 70 -0.95 -1.72 2.40
C ALA A 70 -1.93 -0.95 1.50
N SER A 71 -2.87 -1.66 0.85
CA SER A 71 -3.93 -1.05 0.06
C SER A 71 -4.82 -0.12 0.90
N PHE A 72 -5.18 -0.53 2.12
CA PHE A 72 -5.93 0.32 3.04
C PHE A 72 -5.14 1.56 3.45
N GLU A 73 -3.84 1.43 3.78
CA GLU A 73 -2.98 2.55 4.13
C GLU A 73 -2.84 3.54 2.97
N SER A 74 -2.68 3.04 1.75
CA SER A 74 -2.70 3.87 0.53
C SER A 74 -4.01 4.63 0.38
N LEU A 75 -5.16 3.97 0.59
CA LEU A 75 -6.47 4.62 0.53
C LEU A 75 -6.61 5.75 1.57
N ILE A 76 -6.23 5.52 2.82
CA ILE A 76 -6.38 6.52 3.89
C ILE A 76 -5.36 7.66 3.83
N SER A 77 -4.30 7.52 3.05
CA SER A 77 -3.35 8.60 2.76
C SER A 77 -3.95 9.66 1.82
N ILE A 78 -5.00 9.30 1.08
CA ILE A 78 -5.68 10.19 0.13
C ILE A 78 -6.50 11.24 0.88
N ASN A 79 -6.30 12.50 0.54
CA ASN A 79 -7.05 13.59 1.18
C ASN A 79 -8.57 13.43 0.96
N GLY A 80 -9.32 13.37 2.06
CA GLY A 80 -10.78 13.16 2.06
C GLY A 80 -11.21 11.69 2.10
N VAL A 81 -10.26 10.75 2.19
CA VAL A 81 -10.54 9.33 2.44
C VAL A 81 -10.12 9.00 3.87
N GLY A 82 -11.09 8.96 4.77
CA GLY A 82 -10.84 8.56 6.16
C GLY A 82 -10.87 7.04 6.33
N PRO A 83 -10.43 6.51 7.52
CA PRO A 83 -10.37 5.07 7.76
C PRO A 83 -11.71 4.34 7.57
N ARG A 84 -12.85 4.95 7.94
CA ARG A 84 -14.17 4.36 7.69
C ARG A 84 -14.46 4.18 6.20
N LEU A 85 -14.08 5.17 5.40
CA LEU A 85 -14.29 5.11 3.95
C LEU A 85 -13.32 4.12 3.30
N GLY A 86 -12.05 4.11 3.74
CA GLY A 86 -11.06 3.11 3.31
C GLY A 86 -11.53 1.69 3.61
N LEU A 87 -12.09 1.45 4.82
CA LEU A 87 -12.63 0.13 5.19
C LEU A 87 -13.85 -0.25 4.33
N ALA A 88 -14.73 0.70 3.99
CA ALA A 88 -15.86 0.46 3.10
C ALA A 88 -15.41 0.10 1.67
N VAL A 89 -14.35 0.74 1.16
CA VAL A 89 -13.72 0.36 -0.12
C VAL A 89 -13.18 -1.06 -0.04
N MET A 90 -12.37 -1.39 0.98
CA MET A 90 -11.81 -2.73 1.17
C MET A 90 -12.86 -3.81 1.44
N SER A 91 -14.07 -3.43 1.86
CA SER A 91 -15.19 -4.36 2.01
C SER A 91 -15.87 -4.71 0.69
N MET A 92 -15.73 -3.88 -0.34
CA MET A 92 -16.34 -4.08 -1.66
C MET A 92 -15.35 -4.57 -2.72
N PHE A 93 -14.07 -4.32 -2.54
CA PHE A 93 -13.03 -4.69 -3.49
C PHE A 93 -12.04 -5.65 -2.83
N SER A 94 -11.72 -6.73 -3.54
CA SER A 94 -10.45 -7.42 -3.29
C SER A 94 -9.28 -6.52 -3.74
N VAL A 95 -8.05 -6.84 -3.34
CA VAL A 95 -6.87 -6.08 -3.80
C VAL A 95 -6.79 -6.07 -5.33
N ASN A 96 -7.01 -7.21 -5.97
CA ASN A 96 -6.98 -7.33 -7.43
C ASN A 96 -8.08 -6.51 -8.12
N ASP A 97 -9.32 -6.54 -7.59
CA ASP A 97 -10.42 -5.76 -8.15
C ASP A 97 -10.19 -4.26 -7.96
N LEU A 98 -9.64 -3.86 -6.81
CA LEU A 98 -9.26 -2.47 -6.54
C LEU A 98 -8.23 -1.98 -7.57
N MET A 99 -7.16 -2.76 -7.77
CA MET A 99 -6.11 -2.44 -8.74
C MET A 99 -6.64 -2.41 -10.17
N HIS A 100 -7.52 -3.35 -10.54
CA HIS A 100 -8.17 -3.34 -11.84
C HIS A 100 -9.03 -2.09 -12.06
N ALA A 101 -9.88 -1.73 -11.09
CA ALA A 101 -10.72 -0.54 -11.16
C ALA A 101 -9.91 0.77 -11.21
N VAL A 102 -8.78 0.83 -10.51
CA VAL A 102 -7.82 1.94 -10.59
C VAL A 102 -7.21 2.04 -11.99
N ASN A 103 -6.68 0.94 -12.53
CA ASN A 103 -6.01 0.91 -13.82
C ASN A 103 -6.94 1.27 -14.98
N THR A 104 -8.18 0.75 -14.96
CA THR A 104 -9.21 1.06 -15.97
C THR A 104 -9.88 2.41 -15.78
N GLY A 105 -9.72 3.04 -14.60
CA GLY A 105 -10.37 4.31 -14.28
C GLY A 105 -11.87 4.18 -14.02
N ASP A 106 -12.33 3.03 -13.51
CA ASP A 106 -13.75 2.74 -13.30
C ASP A 106 -14.34 3.53 -12.11
N GLN A 107 -14.70 4.78 -12.35
CA GLN A 107 -15.36 5.63 -11.36
C GLN A 107 -16.73 5.10 -10.91
N LEU A 108 -17.41 4.33 -11.76
CA LEU A 108 -18.73 3.80 -11.43
C LEU A 108 -18.63 2.69 -10.38
N ALA A 109 -17.62 1.82 -10.47
CA ALA A 109 -17.35 0.82 -9.47
C ALA A 109 -17.12 1.46 -8.09
N PHE A 110 -16.25 2.49 -8.01
CA PHE A 110 -16.02 3.21 -6.75
C PHE A 110 -17.27 3.95 -6.24
N SER A 111 -18.09 4.50 -7.11
CA SER A 111 -19.33 5.22 -6.72
C SER A 111 -20.40 4.31 -6.10
N ARG A 112 -20.27 3.00 -6.20
CA ARG A 112 -21.13 2.01 -5.51
C ARG A 112 -20.77 1.86 -4.03
N VAL A 113 -19.58 2.27 -3.64
CA VAL A 113 -19.14 2.23 -2.22
C VAL A 113 -19.92 3.28 -1.43
N PRO A 114 -20.59 2.91 -0.33
CA PRO A 114 -21.29 3.87 0.50
C PRO A 114 -20.36 4.99 0.99
N GLY A 115 -20.71 6.24 0.71
CA GLY A 115 -19.92 7.41 1.06
C GLY A 115 -18.90 7.86 0.00
N VAL A 116 -18.77 7.13 -1.11
CA VAL A 116 -17.92 7.54 -2.24
C VAL A 116 -18.79 8.18 -3.33
N GLY A 117 -18.68 9.51 -3.47
CA GLY A 117 -19.26 10.25 -4.59
C GLY A 117 -18.32 10.31 -5.80
N LYS A 118 -18.83 10.78 -6.94
CA LYS A 118 -18.04 10.91 -8.19
C LYS A 118 -16.69 11.63 -8.00
N LYS A 119 -16.68 12.73 -7.22
CA LYS A 119 -15.47 13.51 -6.95
C LYS A 119 -14.44 12.71 -6.14
N THR A 120 -14.89 11.97 -5.13
CA THR A 120 -14.04 11.11 -4.31
C THR A 120 -13.53 9.92 -5.13
N ALA A 121 -14.37 9.28 -5.93
CA ALA A 121 -13.98 8.20 -6.84
C ALA A 121 -12.87 8.63 -7.81
N GLY A 122 -13.04 9.78 -8.47
CA GLY A 122 -12.02 10.32 -9.37
C GLY A 122 -10.69 10.61 -8.66
N ARG A 123 -10.74 11.11 -7.41
CA ARG A 123 -9.55 11.37 -6.61
C ARG A 123 -8.85 10.08 -6.21
N ILE A 124 -9.59 9.07 -5.73
CA ILE A 124 -9.03 7.76 -5.37
C ILE A 124 -8.26 7.17 -6.56
N ILE A 125 -8.88 7.16 -7.74
CA ILE A 125 -8.27 6.62 -8.96
C ILE A 125 -6.99 7.40 -9.31
N LEU A 126 -7.03 8.72 -9.29
CA LEU A 126 -5.89 9.57 -9.66
C LEU A 126 -4.70 9.35 -8.71
N GLU A 127 -4.95 9.39 -7.41
CA GLU A 127 -3.92 9.28 -6.37
C GLU A 127 -3.30 7.87 -6.34
N LEU A 128 -4.14 6.81 -6.41
CA LEU A 128 -3.62 5.43 -6.44
C LEU A 128 -2.85 5.14 -7.72
N LYS A 129 -3.29 5.64 -8.89
CA LYS A 129 -2.48 5.54 -10.13
C LYS A 129 -1.12 6.22 -9.98
N GLY A 130 -1.09 7.39 -9.33
CA GLY A 130 0.15 8.09 -9.07
C GLY A 130 1.10 7.34 -8.12
N GLN A 131 0.57 6.66 -7.11
CA GLN A 131 1.35 5.80 -6.20
C GLN A 131 1.89 4.58 -6.95
N LEU A 132 1.04 3.87 -7.69
CA LEU A 132 1.45 2.73 -8.52
C LEU A 132 2.56 3.10 -9.51
N ALA A 133 2.46 4.25 -10.17
CA ALA A 133 3.49 4.70 -11.09
C ALA A 133 4.84 4.97 -10.39
N LYS A 134 4.82 5.40 -9.12
CA LYS A 134 6.04 5.55 -8.31
C LYS A 134 6.60 4.20 -7.90
N ASP A 135 5.76 3.28 -7.42
CA ASP A 135 6.17 1.94 -7.02
C ASP A 135 6.73 1.14 -8.21
N PHE A 136 6.18 1.31 -9.41
CA PHE A 136 6.74 0.73 -10.65
C PHE A 136 8.09 1.34 -11.00
N THR A 137 8.27 2.65 -10.86
CA THR A 137 9.57 3.30 -11.09
C THR A 137 10.61 2.89 -10.03
N GLU A 138 10.20 2.68 -8.79
CA GLU A 138 11.08 2.20 -7.71
C GLU A 138 11.33 0.69 -7.81
N SER A 139 10.36 -0.11 -8.28
CA SER A 139 10.49 -1.57 -8.41
C SER A 139 11.20 -2.02 -9.70
N GLU A 140 11.09 -1.25 -10.79
CA GLU A 140 11.92 -1.47 -11.99
C GLU A 140 13.39 -1.07 -11.76
N LEU A 141 13.61 -0.23 -10.75
CA LEU A 141 14.92 0.13 -10.25
C LEU A 141 15.26 -0.71 -9.01
N GLY A 142 15.27 -2.04 -9.03
CA GLY A 142 15.60 -2.89 -7.88
C GLY A 142 16.71 -2.30 -6.98
N ASP A 143 16.88 -2.75 -5.74
CA ASP A 143 17.71 -2.16 -4.65
C ASP A 143 19.08 -1.57 -5.05
N SER A 144 19.56 -1.92 -6.22
CA SER A 144 20.81 -1.46 -6.81
C SER A 144 20.77 -0.15 -7.62
N PRO A 145 19.71 0.18 -8.39
CA PRO A 145 19.65 1.44 -9.17
C PRO A 145 19.43 2.69 -8.31
N SER A 146 18.82 2.58 -7.12
CA SER A 146 18.58 3.72 -6.22
C SER A 146 19.89 4.36 -5.76
N GLU A 147 20.89 3.56 -5.41
CA GLU A 147 22.20 4.04 -4.94
C GLU A 147 22.98 4.78 -6.05
N VAL A 148 22.89 4.29 -7.28
CA VAL A 148 23.51 4.95 -8.45
C VAL A 148 22.80 6.29 -8.75
N LEU A 149 21.46 6.31 -8.66
CA LEU A 149 20.67 7.53 -8.87
C LEU A 149 21.00 8.61 -7.83
N GLU A 150 21.12 8.21 -6.56
CA GLU A 150 21.51 9.11 -5.47
C GLU A 150 22.94 9.64 -5.68
N ALA A 151 23.88 8.79 -6.06
CA ALA A 151 25.25 9.20 -6.35
C ALA A 151 25.31 10.22 -7.51
N LEU A 152 24.59 9.99 -8.61
CA LEU A 152 24.54 10.90 -9.75
C LEU A 152 23.91 12.25 -9.41
N THR A 153 22.83 12.24 -8.62
CA THR A 153 22.20 13.48 -8.13
C THR A 153 23.10 14.25 -7.16
N ALA A 154 23.85 13.57 -6.31
CA ALA A 154 24.87 14.20 -5.46
C ALA A 154 26.02 14.81 -6.25
N LEU A 155 26.33 14.27 -7.44
CA LEU A 155 27.30 14.82 -8.39
C LEU A 155 26.75 16.00 -9.21
N GLY A 156 25.47 16.38 -9.05
CA GLY A 156 24.87 17.56 -9.64
C GLY A 156 24.06 17.31 -10.92
N TYR A 157 23.87 16.06 -11.34
CA TYR A 157 23.00 15.74 -12.45
C TYR A 157 21.52 15.87 -12.05
N SER A 158 20.67 16.28 -12.99
CA SER A 158 19.24 16.32 -12.75
C SER A 158 18.67 14.91 -12.59
N SER A 159 17.56 14.78 -11.84
CA SER A 159 16.90 13.48 -11.62
C SER A 159 16.47 12.78 -12.92
N ASN A 160 16.22 13.55 -14.00
CA ASN A 160 15.86 12.97 -15.30
C ASN A 160 17.09 12.41 -16.04
N GLU A 161 18.19 13.15 -16.05
CA GLU A 161 19.46 12.69 -16.65
C GLU A 161 20.00 11.47 -15.91
N ALA A 162 19.98 11.50 -14.56
CA ALA A 162 20.43 10.38 -13.74
C ALA A 162 19.59 9.12 -13.98
N ARG A 163 18.26 9.21 -14.10
CA ARG A 163 17.39 8.07 -14.43
C ARG A 163 17.68 7.50 -15.81
N GLU A 164 17.87 8.36 -16.81
CA GLU A 164 18.15 7.90 -18.17
C GLU A 164 19.50 7.17 -18.22
N ALA A 165 20.53 7.68 -17.54
CA ALA A 165 21.84 7.04 -17.46
C ALA A 165 21.78 5.67 -16.75
N VAL A 166 21.05 5.58 -15.63
CA VAL A 166 20.83 4.31 -14.91
C VAL A 166 20.08 3.31 -15.79
N ARG A 167 19.08 3.73 -16.55
CA ARG A 167 18.34 2.87 -17.48
C ARG A 167 19.23 2.31 -18.59
N LEU A 168 20.14 3.11 -19.13
CA LEU A 168 21.04 2.70 -20.19
C LEU A 168 22.16 1.77 -19.67
N SER A 169 22.56 1.90 -18.41
CA SER A 169 23.55 1.05 -17.75
C SER A 169 22.97 -0.19 -17.05
N ALA A 170 21.66 -0.46 -17.17
CA ALA A 170 20.94 -1.53 -16.46
C ALA A 170 21.44 -2.97 -16.74
N THR A 171 22.27 -3.17 -17.76
CA THR A 171 22.86 -4.49 -18.10
C THR A 171 23.96 -4.92 -17.11
N GLU A 172 24.38 -4.06 -16.19
CA GLU A 172 25.52 -4.25 -15.28
C GLU A 172 25.09 -4.30 -13.79
N SER A 173 23.89 -4.84 -13.51
CA SER A 173 23.30 -4.86 -12.15
C SER A 173 24.11 -5.62 -11.11
N ASP A 174 24.95 -6.57 -11.51
CA ASP A 174 25.76 -7.42 -10.61
C ASP A 174 27.13 -6.81 -10.22
N LEU A 175 27.44 -5.62 -10.75
CA LEU A 175 28.73 -4.96 -10.46
C LEU A 175 28.67 -4.14 -9.16
N PRO A 176 29.84 -3.92 -8.51
CA PRO A 176 29.94 -3.01 -7.36
C PRO A 176 29.42 -1.59 -7.71
N LEU A 177 28.88 -0.88 -6.70
CA LEU A 177 28.29 0.46 -6.87
C LEU A 177 29.21 1.43 -7.64
N GLU A 178 30.51 1.41 -7.35
CA GLU A 178 31.49 2.30 -8.02
C GLU A 178 31.58 2.06 -9.54
N GLU A 179 31.54 0.80 -9.97
CA GLU A 179 31.59 0.45 -11.39
C GLU A 179 30.28 0.78 -12.09
N ARG A 180 29.16 0.63 -11.42
CA ARG A 180 27.83 0.99 -11.91
C ARG A 180 27.67 2.50 -12.05
N VAL A 181 28.16 3.29 -11.10
CA VAL A 181 28.19 4.76 -11.19
C VAL A 181 29.07 5.20 -12.35
N ARG A 182 30.23 4.54 -12.55
CA ARG A 182 31.13 4.85 -13.67
C ARG A 182 30.46 4.58 -15.01
N ALA A 183 29.82 3.42 -15.19
CA ALA A 183 29.10 3.09 -16.41
C ALA A 183 27.99 4.09 -16.73
N ALA A 184 27.23 4.51 -15.71
CA ALA A 184 26.20 5.53 -15.87
C ALA A 184 26.78 6.90 -16.26
N LEU A 185 27.93 7.29 -15.71
CA LEU A 185 28.62 8.55 -16.06
C LEU A 185 29.14 8.54 -17.50
N GLU A 186 29.55 7.39 -18.04
CA GLU A 186 29.99 7.28 -19.44
C GLU A 186 28.84 7.63 -20.41
N HIS A 187 27.61 7.27 -20.07
CA HIS A 187 26.41 7.64 -20.84
C HIS A 187 26.02 9.13 -20.73
N LEU A 188 26.45 9.82 -19.68
CA LEU A 188 26.16 11.25 -19.47
C LEU A 188 27.22 12.17 -20.09
N SER A 189 28.38 11.63 -20.44
CA SER A 189 29.52 12.39 -20.96
C SER A 189 29.69 12.30 -22.51
N GLY A 190 28.86 11.54 -23.19
CA GLY A 190 28.80 11.41 -24.65
C GLY A 190 27.66 12.18 -25.24
#